data_c4502f5bdb5b6a8ca544c43fead3ed6f
#
_entry.id   c4502f5bdb5b6a8ca544c43fead3ed6f
#
_cell.length_a   1.000
_cell.length_b   1.000
_cell.length_c   1.000
_cell.angle_alpha   90.00
_cell.angle_beta   90.00
_cell.angle_gamma   90.00
#
_symmetry.space_group_name_H-M   'P 1'
#
loop_
_entity.id
_entity.type
_entity.pdbx_description
1 polymer ?
#
loop_
_entity_poly.entity_id
_entity_poly.type
_entity_poly.pdbx_seq_one_letter_code
_entity_poly.pdbx_strand_id
1 'polypeptide(L)'
;MSSILPTLGKDVSIDIGSIQTRLMGGTRGTVISEPSIIATDTKQEKVVAVGDEAARLVLRMPDMWRPLTPLKDGFIVDYRVMHTMLNYFLNKVSNALRRARVLVGVPCGMTDVEQRAMMDAVIQAGAREVFLIERPVAAAIGCGAPIFEARGSMVIDIGGGTVDMGIVSLGGIVDSKTIRFGGSDINNALLRYVRECFGVIVSDEIIEDIKHTVGTAMAPLEDAEYAFQGRDMMNGLG
;
A
#
# COMPACT_ATOMS: atom_id res chain seq x y z
N MET A 1 40.83 -17.64 10.72
CA MET A 1 40.05 -16.42 10.56
C MET A 1 39.11 -16.64 9.36
N SER A 2 37.91 -17.15 9.61
CA SER A 2 36.89 -17.31 8.55
C SER A 2 36.30 -15.97 8.28
N SER A 3 36.45 -15.49 7.05
CA SER A 3 35.83 -14.27 6.52
C SER A 3 34.32 -14.43 6.62
N ILE A 4 33.71 -13.75 7.58
CA ILE A 4 32.28 -13.46 7.56
C ILE A 4 32.05 -12.43 6.46
N LEU A 5 32.01 -12.88 5.21
CA LEU A 5 31.44 -12.09 4.12
C LEU A 5 29.93 -12.05 4.38
N PRO A 6 29.34 -10.86 4.60
CA PRO A 6 27.91 -10.76 4.63
C PRO A 6 27.40 -11.19 3.25
N THR A 7 26.51 -12.16 3.22
CA THR A 7 25.75 -12.54 2.03
C THR A 7 24.81 -11.37 1.70
N LEU A 8 25.36 -10.29 1.22
CA LEU A 8 24.70 -9.08 0.77
C LEU A 8 23.95 -9.37 -0.54
N GLY A 9 22.84 -10.00 -0.51
CA GLY A 9 22.14 -10.26 -1.75
C GLY A 9 20.76 -10.89 -1.63
N LYS A 10 20.30 -11.10 -0.40
CA LYS A 10 19.05 -11.83 -0.15
C LYS A 10 18.10 -11.12 0.81
N ASP A 11 18.31 -9.85 1.07
CA ASP A 11 17.41 -9.08 1.94
C ASP A 11 16.45 -8.26 1.09
N VAL A 12 15.17 -8.27 1.45
CA VAL A 12 14.10 -7.54 0.78
C VAL A 12 13.32 -6.79 1.84
N SER A 13 13.06 -5.53 1.59
CA SER A 13 12.05 -4.78 2.34
C SER A 13 10.78 -4.67 1.52
N ILE A 14 9.63 -4.85 2.17
CA ILE A 14 8.31 -4.74 1.56
C ILE A 14 7.47 -3.79 2.42
N ASP A 15 6.92 -2.77 1.78
CA ASP A 15 5.82 -1.98 2.31
C ASP A 15 4.56 -2.36 1.54
N ILE A 16 3.65 -3.09 2.20
CA ILE A 16 2.39 -3.53 1.62
C ILE A 16 1.31 -2.55 2.06
N GLY A 17 1.05 -1.55 1.21
CA GLY A 17 -0.01 -0.59 1.44
C GLY A 17 -1.37 -1.05 0.88
N SER A 18 -2.46 -0.43 1.33
CA SER A 18 -3.81 -0.71 0.83
C SER A 18 -4.01 -0.32 -0.65
N ILE A 19 -3.25 0.67 -1.13
CA ILE A 19 -3.30 1.15 -2.53
C ILE A 19 -2.06 0.69 -3.30
N GLN A 20 -0.88 0.82 -2.71
CA GLN A 20 0.39 0.59 -3.38
C GLN A 20 1.28 -0.33 -2.56
N THR A 21 1.90 -1.30 -3.22
CA THR A 21 2.93 -2.16 -2.65
C THR A 21 4.29 -1.74 -3.21
N ARG A 22 5.25 -1.52 -2.32
CA ARG A 22 6.63 -1.17 -2.66
C ARG A 22 7.57 -2.24 -2.15
N LEU A 23 8.52 -2.63 -2.99
CA LEU A 23 9.59 -3.57 -2.63
C LEU A 23 10.94 -2.95 -2.98
N MET A 24 11.87 -3.14 -2.08
CA MET A 24 13.28 -2.84 -2.34
C MET A 24 14.11 -4.07 -2.00
N GLY A 25 14.97 -4.49 -2.92
CA GLY A 25 15.80 -5.67 -2.69
C GLY A 25 16.77 -5.98 -3.81
N GLY A 26 17.55 -7.05 -3.60
CA GLY A 26 18.56 -7.52 -4.54
C GLY A 26 19.85 -6.72 -4.47
N THR A 27 20.88 -7.24 -5.18
CA THR A 27 22.23 -6.67 -5.20
C THR A 27 22.33 -5.28 -5.86
N ARG A 28 21.31 -4.86 -6.60
CA ARG A 28 21.24 -3.59 -7.33
C ARG A 28 20.26 -2.58 -6.72
N GLY A 29 19.68 -2.89 -5.54
CA GLY A 29 18.68 -2.01 -4.94
C GLY A 29 17.44 -1.83 -5.83
N THR A 30 16.97 -2.92 -6.46
CA THR A 30 15.78 -2.87 -7.32
C THR A 30 14.59 -2.37 -6.51
N VAL A 31 13.97 -1.30 -6.97
CA VAL A 31 12.72 -0.77 -6.40
C VAL A 31 11.58 -1.13 -7.35
N ILE A 32 10.57 -1.79 -6.80
CA ILE A 32 9.29 -2.05 -7.46
C ILE A 32 8.22 -1.27 -6.71
N SER A 33 7.36 -0.60 -7.44
CA SER A 33 6.22 0.14 -6.88
C SER A 33 5.03 -0.09 -7.79
N GLU A 34 4.04 -0.87 -7.33
CA GLU A 34 2.87 -1.24 -8.12
C GLU A 34 1.60 -1.22 -7.26
N PRO A 35 0.42 -1.04 -7.88
CA PRO A 35 -0.85 -1.10 -7.18
C PRO A 35 -1.06 -2.42 -6.43
N SER A 36 -1.61 -2.34 -5.22
CA SER A 36 -1.96 -3.50 -4.37
C SER A 36 -3.28 -4.13 -4.83
N ILE A 37 -3.34 -4.54 -6.09
CA ILE A 37 -4.56 -5.04 -6.76
C ILE A 37 -4.29 -6.33 -7.52
N ILE A 38 -5.28 -7.22 -7.55
CA ILE A 38 -5.35 -8.34 -8.48
C ILE A 38 -6.62 -8.23 -9.32
N ALA A 39 -6.54 -8.65 -10.58
CA ALA A 39 -7.69 -8.83 -11.46
C ALA A 39 -8.12 -10.29 -11.47
N THR A 40 -9.40 -10.54 -11.25
CA THR A 40 -10.01 -11.86 -11.34
C THR A 40 -11.06 -11.88 -12.43
N ASP A 41 -11.21 -13.02 -13.11
CA ASP A 41 -12.31 -13.26 -14.05
C ASP A 41 -13.64 -13.28 -13.28
N THR A 42 -14.62 -12.49 -13.75
CA THR A 42 -15.94 -12.38 -13.10
C THR A 42 -16.75 -13.68 -13.13
N LYS A 43 -16.45 -14.61 -14.06
CA LYS A 43 -17.17 -15.87 -14.23
C LYS A 43 -16.46 -17.05 -13.57
N GLN A 44 -15.13 -17.07 -13.59
CA GLN A 44 -14.32 -18.20 -13.12
C GLN A 44 -13.64 -17.95 -11.77
N GLU A 45 -13.71 -16.72 -11.25
CA GLU A 45 -13.01 -16.27 -10.02
C GLU A 45 -11.49 -16.58 -10.03
N LYS A 46 -10.92 -16.76 -11.22
CA LYS A 46 -9.51 -17.06 -11.41
C LYS A 46 -8.70 -15.76 -11.48
N VAL A 47 -7.58 -15.72 -10.79
CA VAL A 47 -6.61 -14.61 -10.90
C VAL A 47 -6.01 -14.58 -12.31
N VAL A 48 -6.07 -13.42 -12.94
CA VAL A 48 -5.59 -13.20 -14.31
C VAL A 48 -4.36 -12.32 -14.32
N ALA A 49 -4.31 -11.30 -13.45
CA ALA A 49 -3.19 -10.37 -13.38
C ALA A 49 -3.02 -9.80 -11.97
N VAL A 50 -1.85 -9.21 -11.70
CA VAL A 50 -1.46 -8.58 -10.43
C VAL A 50 -0.77 -7.25 -10.72
N GLY A 51 -0.91 -6.28 -9.84
CA GLY A 51 -0.21 -5.00 -9.89
C GLY A 51 -0.62 -4.15 -11.09
N ASP A 52 0.34 -3.57 -11.79
CA ASP A 52 0.12 -2.68 -12.94
C ASP A 52 -0.73 -3.32 -14.06
N GLU A 53 -0.52 -4.61 -14.29
CA GLU A 53 -1.30 -5.31 -15.32
C GLU A 53 -2.75 -5.48 -14.91
N ALA A 54 -3.00 -5.80 -13.62
CA ALA A 54 -4.34 -5.90 -13.07
C ALA A 54 -5.08 -4.56 -13.16
N ALA A 55 -4.43 -3.47 -12.77
CA ALA A 55 -5.01 -2.12 -12.86
C ALA A 55 -5.40 -1.78 -14.31
N ARG A 56 -4.52 -2.05 -15.28
CA ARG A 56 -4.79 -1.83 -16.71
C ARG A 56 -5.96 -2.65 -17.25
N LEU A 57 -6.06 -3.92 -16.85
CA LEU A 57 -7.15 -4.80 -17.29
C LEU A 57 -8.50 -4.33 -16.74
N VAL A 58 -8.56 -4.02 -15.44
CA VAL A 58 -9.80 -3.55 -14.81
C VAL A 58 -10.29 -2.24 -15.43
N LEU A 59 -9.39 -1.29 -15.71
CA LEU A 59 -9.76 -0.03 -16.36
C LEU A 59 -10.30 -0.21 -17.79
N ARG A 60 -9.70 -1.14 -18.55
CA ARG A 60 -10.12 -1.37 -19.95
C ARG A 60 -11.43 -2.13 -20.10
N MET A 61 -11.68 -3.09 -19.21
CA MET A 61 -12.84 -4.00 -19.31
C MET A 61 -13.40 -4.32 -17.91
N PRO A 62 -14.03 -3.34 -17.23
CA PRO A 62 -14.52 -3.51 -15.86
C PRO A 62 -15.62 -4.56 -15.73
N ASP A 63 -16.37 -4.85 -16.81
CA ASP A 63 -17.42 -5.87 -16.82
C ASP A 63 -16.84 -7.31 -16.84
N MET A 64 -15.62 -7.47 -17.34
CA MET A 64 -14.95 -8.78 -17.43
C MET A 64 -14.05 -9.08 -16.23
N TRP A 65 -13.44 -8.05 -15.66
CA TRP A 65 -12.41 -8.19 -14.64
C TRP A 65 -12.82 -7.52 -13.33
N ARG A 66 -12.85 -8.30 -12.25
CA ARG A 66 -13.17 -7.80 -10.92
C ARG A 66 -11.87 -7.48 -10.18
N PRO A 67 -11.72 -6.23 -9.67
CA PRO A 67 -10.59 -5.89 -8.82
C PRO A 67 -10.76 -6.51 -7.43
N LEU A 68 -9.68 -7.08 -6.89
CA LEU A 68 -9.56 -7.51 -5.50
C LEU A 68 -8.31 -6.91 -4.88
N THR A 69 -8.44 -6.42 -3.66
CA THR A 69 -7.33 -5.93 -2.85
C THR A 69 -7.13 -6.84 -1.65
N PRO A 70 -5.89 -7.24 -1.32
CA PRO A 70 -5.63 -8.13 -0.19
C PRO A 70 -5.76 -7.46 1.17
N LEU A 71 -5.59 -6.13 1.19
CA LEU A 71 -5.64 -5.31 2.38
C LEU A 71 -6.79 -4.33 2.34
N LYS A 72 -7.44 -4.17 3.48
CA LYS A 72 -8.33 -3.06 3.76
C LYS A 72 -7.89 -2.42 5.08
N ASP A 73 -7.76 -1.09 5.07
CA ASP A 73 -7.36 -0.33 6.25
C ASP A 73 -6.05 -0.86 6.91
N GLY A 74 -5.10 -1.31 6.07
CA GLY A 74 -3.81 -1.85 6.50
C GLY A 74 -3.81 -3.31 6.96
N PHE A 75 -4.96 -3.99 7.01
CA PHE A 75 -5.10 -5.36 7.50
C PHE A 75 -5.49 -6.35 6.40
N ILE A 76 -5.06 -7.60 6.55
CA ILE A 76 -5.39 -8.66 5.57
C ILE A 76 -6.88 -8.98 5.64
N VAL A 77 -7.57 -8.82 4.51
CA VAL A 77 -9.00 -9.18 4.37
C VAL A 77 -9.20 -10.45 3.55
N ASP A 78 -8.26 -10.78 2.67
CA ASP A 78 -8.25 -12.04 1.93
C ASP A 78 -6.84 -12.61 1.87
N TYR A 79 -6.63 -13.72 2.58
CA TYR A 79 -5.33 -14.37 2.68
C TYR A 79 -4.87 -14.97 1.34
N ARG A 80 -5.79 -15.50 0.52
CA ARG A 80 -5.45 -16.11 -0.79
C ARG A 80 -4.99 -15.04 -1.76
N VAL A 81 -5.68 -13.89 -1.74
CA VAL A 81 -5.34 -12.71 -2.55
C VAL A 81 -3.97 -12.19 -2.12
N MET A 82 -3.73 -12.05 -0.81
CA MET A 82 -2.44 -11.64 -0.25
C MET A 82 -1.31 -12.57 -0.68
N HIS A 83 -1.48 -13.87 -0.50
CA HIS A 83 -0.48 -14.88 -0.89
C HIS A 83 -0.15 -14.82 -2.38
N THR A 84 -1.16 -14.69 -3.24
CA THR A 84 -0.97 -14.58 -4.70
C THR A 84 -0.18 -13.33 -5.06
N MET A 85 -0.53 -12.20 -4.46
CA MET A 85 0.14 -10.92 -4.68
C MET A 85 1.60 -10.95 -4.20
N LEU A 86 1.85 -11.49 -3.00
CA LEU A 86 3.20 -11.64 -2.46
C LEU A 86 4.08 -12.55 -3.32
N ASN A 87 3.54 -13.67 -3.79
CA ASN A 87 4.26 -14.56 -4.71
C ASN A 87 4.67 -13.83 -6.00
N TYR A 88 3.77 -13.05 -6.58
CA TYR A 88 4.07 -12.25 -7.76
C TYR A 88 5.21 -11.28 -7.49
N PHE A 89 5.11 -10.49 -6.44
CA PHE A 89 6.10 -9.45 -6.12
C PHE A 89 7.46 -10.05 -5.75
N LEU A 90 7.50 -11.06 -4.90
CA LEU A 90 8.75 -11.71 -4.51
C LEU A 90 9.45 -12.35 -5.71
N ASN A 91 8.72 -12.96 -6.63
CA ASN A 91 9.28 -13.52 -7.86
C ASN A 91 9.83 -12.44 -8.79
N LYS A 92 9.21 -11.26 -8.83
CA LYS A 92 9.62 -10.14 -9.68
C LYS A 92 10.94 -9.51 -9.26
N VAL A 93 11.23 -9.46 -7.95
CA VAL A 93 12.49 -8.89 -7.43
C VAL A 93 13.68 -9.81 -7.72
N SER A 94 13.53 -11.11 -7.69
CA SER A 94 14.58 -12.06 -8.14
C SER A 94 14.11 -13.51 -8.14
N ASN A 95 14.41 -14.25 -9.21
CA ASN A 95 14.38 -15.71 -9.21
C ASN A 95 15.32 -16.35 -8.16
N ALA A 96 16.26 -15.56 -7.60
CA ALA A 96 17.21 -15.98 -6.55
C ALA A 96 16.69 -15.74 -5.12
N LEU A 97 15.53 -15.09 -4.93
CA LEU A 97 14.99 -14.72 -3.61
C LEU A 97 14.17 -15.84 -2.93
N ARG A 98 14.05 -17.00 -3.54
CA ARG A 98 13.68 -18.18 -2.78
C ARG A 98 14.67 -18.33 -1.62
N ARG A 99 14.19 -18.01 -0.37
CA ARG A 99 14.92 -17.93 0.89
C ARG A 99 15.55 -16.57 1.23
N ALA A 100 14.96 -15.45 0.78
CA ALA A 100 15.35 -14.13 1.29
C ALA A 100 14.92 -13.92 2.74
N ARG A 101 15.63 -13.06 3.45
CA ARG A 101 15.10 -12.41 4.66
C ARG A 101 14.23 -11.25 4.19
N VAL A 102 13.03 -11.16 4.73
CA VAL A 102 12.06 -10.13 4.33
C VAL A 102 11.72 -9.26 5.53
N LEU A 103 11.91 -7.95 5.40
CA LEU A 103 11.45 -6.95 6.34
C LEU A 103 10.13 -6.37 5.83
N VAL A 104 9.08 -6.45 6.62
CA VAL A 104 7.73 -5.99 6.23
C VAL A 104 7.32 -4.79 7.07
N GLY A 105 6.96 -3.69 6.40
CA GLY A 105 6.34 -2.52 7.03
C GLY A 105 4.89 -2.81 7.41
N VAL A 106 4.54 -2.62 8.68
CA VAL A 106 3.20 -2.92 9.21
C VAL A 106 2.62 -1.71 9.95
N PRO A 107 1.28 -1.57 10.03
CA PRO A 107 0.65 -0.57 10.88
C PRO A 107 1.02 -0.77 12.35
N CYS A 108 0.99 0.32 13.12
CA CYS A 108 1.09 0.23 14.57
C CYS A 108 -0.17 -0.45 15.14
N GLY A 109 -0.01 -1.12 16.28
CA GLY A 109 -1.14 -1.71 17.01
C GLY A 109 -1.77 -2.94 16.36
N MET A 110 -1.06 -3.63 15.46
CA MET A 110 -1.47 -4.96 15.02
C MET A 110 -1.50 -5.93 16.18
N THR A 111 -2.57 -6.72 16.25
CA THR A 111 -2.66 -7.84 17.20
C THR A 111 -1.65 -8.94 16.87
N ASP A 112 -1.29 -9.77 17.84
CA ASP A 112 -0.38 -10.92 17.63
C ASP A 112 -0.89 -11.86 16.52
N VAL A 113 -2.21 -12.00 16.38
CA VAL A 113 -2.84 -12.82 15.33
C VAL A 113 -2.63 -12.22 13.95
N GLU A 114 -2.82 -10.92 13.82
CA GLU A 114 -2.60 -10.19 12.56
C GLU A 114 -1.12 -10.20 12.16
N GLN A 115 -0.20 -9.98 13.12
CA GLN A 115 1.24 -10.07 12.90
C GLN A 115 1.64 -11.47 12.43
N ARG A 116 1.13 -12.51 13.08
CA ARG A 116 1.37 -13.91 12.68
C ARG A 116 0.84 -14.20 11.29
N ALA A 117 -0.39 -13.76 10.98
CA ALA A 117 -0.98 -13.93 9.65
C ALA A 117 -0.13 -13.25 8.55
N MET A 118 0.41 -12.07 8.82
CA MET A 118 1.32 -11.38 7.90
C MET A 118 2.62 -12.15 7.70
N MET A 119 3.26 -12.59 8.79
CA MET A 119 4.48 -13.39 8.71
C MET A 119 4.26 -14.70 7.96
N ASP A 120 3.19 -15.42 8.25
CA ASP A 120 2.85 -16.69 7.61
C ASP A 120 2.60 -16.50 6.10
N ALA A 121 1.91 -15.42 5.70
CA ALA A 121 1.68 -15.10 4.29
C ALA A 121 3.00 -14.89 3.53
N VAL A 122 3.94 -14.16 4.12
CA VAL A 122 5.26 -13.88 3.51
C VAL A 122 6.15 -15.13 3.49
N ILE A 123 6.13 -15.95 4.54
CA ILE A 123 6.86 -17.23 4.58
C ILE A 123 6.32 -18.18 3.51
N GLN A 124 5.00 -18.32 3.41
CA GLN A 124 4.37 -19.18 2.38
C GLN A 124 4.65 -18.68 0.96
N ALA A 125 4.82 -17.37 0.78
CA ALA A 125 5.25 -16.80 -0.49
C ALA A 125 6.74 -17.06 -0.83
N GLY A 126 7.50 -17.73 0.06
CA GLY A 126 8.87 -18.22 -0.19
C GLY A 126 9.98 -17.51 0.57
N ALA A 127 9.68 -16.62 1.49
CA ALA A 127 10.67 -16.04 2.39
C ALA A 127 11.27 -17.10 3.32
N ARG A 128 12.57 -16.95 3.67
CA ARG A 128 13.24 -17.79 4.67
C ARG A 128 12.95 -17.32 6.08
N GLU A 129 13.01 -16.02 6.28
CA GLU A 129 12.82 -15.34 7.55
C GLU A 129 12.02 -14.05 7.31
N VAL A 130 11.17 -13.70 8.24
CA VAL A 130 10.34 -12.50 8.16
C VAL A 130 10.51 -11.68 9.43
N PHE A 131 10.72 -10.40 9.26
CA PHE A 131 10.78 -9.41 10.32
C PHE A 131 9.70 -8.36 10.07
N LEU A 132 9.05 -7.91 11.12
CA LEU A 132 8.09 -6.82 11.05
C LEU A 132 8.73 -5.54 11.60
N ILE A 133 8.39 -4.41 10.98
CA ILE A 133 8.77 -3.08 11.45
C ILE A 133 7.54 -2.18 11.36
N GLU A 134 7.23 -1.46 12.43
CA GLU A 134 6.16 -0.47 12.39
C GLU A 134 6.50 0.66 11.41
N ARG A 135 5.52 1.06 10.60
CA ARG A 135 5.69 2.09 9.58
C ARG A 135 6.28 3.39 10.10
N PRO A 136 5.89 3.95 11.26
CA PRO A 136 6.52 5.17 11.77
C PRO A 136 8.02 5.00 12.07
N VAL A 137 8.47 3.81 12.51
CA VAL A 137 9.90 3.54 12.70
C VAL A 137 10.63 3.50 11.36
N ALA A 138 10.06 2.78 10.38
CA ALA A 138 10.62 2.72 9.03
C ALA A 138 10.70 4.11 8.38
N ALA A 139 9.63 4.91 8.52
CA ALA A 139 9.58 6.28 8.01
C ALA A 139 10.60 7.19 8.71
N ALA A 140 10.74 7.08 10.04
CA ALA A 140 11.75 7.81 10.81
C ALA A 140 13.17 7.51 10.32
N ILE A 141 13.49 6.23 10.05
CA ILE A 141 14.77 5.81 9.47
C ILE A 141 14.95 6.45 8.09
N GLY A 142 13.92 6.36 7.24
CA GLY A 142 13.96 6.90 5.87
C GLY A 142 14.13 8.41 5.82
N CYS A 143 13.59 9.14 6.78
CA CYS A 143 13.76 10.60 6.91
C CYS A 143 15.07 11.00 7.62
N GLY A 144 15.90 10.05 8.07
CA GLY A 144 17.13 10.33 8.80
C GLY A 144 16.88 10.93 10.20
N ALA A 145 15.71 10.66 10.81
CA ALA A 145 15.44 11.11 12.16
C ALA A 145 16.41 10.45 13.17
N PRO A 146 16.80 11.16 14.23
CA PRO A 146 17.77 10.65 15.22
C PRO A 146 17.12 9.66 16.19
N ILE A 147 16.62 8.54 15.65
CA ILE A 147 15.83 7.56 16.40
C ILE A 147 16.57 6.86 17.54
N PHE A 148 17.91 6.82 17.50
CA PHE A 148 18.73 6.19 18.54
C PHE A 148 19.09 7.13 19.70
N GLU A 149 18.74 8.39 19.59
CA GLU A 149 18.94 9.37 20.68
C GLU A 149 17.85 9.21 21.75
N ALA A 150 18.16 9.65 23.00
CA ALA A 150 17.21 9.67 24.11
C ALA A 150 16.26 10.88 24.01
N ARG A 151 15.67 11.09 22.85
CA ARG A 151 14.63 12.11 22.61
C ARG A 151 13.55 11.54 21.70
N GLY A 152 12.30 11.95 21.89
CA GLY A 152 11.18 11.54 21.05
C GLY A 152 11.18 12.25 19.71
N SER A 153 11.08 11.45 18.62
CA SER A 153 10.79 11.96 17.28
C SER A 153 9.38 11.50 16.91
N MET A 154 8.47 12.43 16.67
CA MET A 154 7.11 12.12 16.25
C MET A 154 7.08 11.98 14.72
N VAL A 155 6.51 10.88 14.25
CA VAL A 155 6.28 10.59 12.84
C VAL A 155 4.80 10.37 12.62
N ILE A 156 4.28 10.92 11.53
CA ILE A 156 2.91 10.70 11.05
C ILE A 156 3.03 10.20 9.62
N ASP A 157 2.63 8.95 9.40
CA ASP A 157 2.59 8.31 8.08
C ASP A 157 1.13 8.27 7.59
N ILE A 158 0.83 9.03 6.55
CA ILE A 158 -0.51 9.15 5.96
C ILE A 158 -0.56 8.30 4.71
N GLY A 159 -1.17 7.13 4.83
CA GLY A 159 -1.34 6.17 3.75
C GLY A 159 -2.69 6.26 3.04
N GLY A 160 -2.93 5.29 2.14
CA GLY A 160 -4.21 5.16 1.44
C GLY A 160 -5.36 4.65 2.32
N GLY A 161 -5.08 3.76 3.28
CA GLY A 161 -6.11 3.16 4.14
C GLY A 161 -5.89 3.38 5.64
N THR A 162 -4.70 3.86 6.04
CA THR A 162 -4.37 4.13 7.45
C THR A 162 -3.58 5.41 7.59
N VAL A 163 -3.69 6.03 8.76
CA VAL A 163 -2.73 7.01 9.27
C VAL A 163 -2.08 6.40 10.50
N ASP A 164 -0.78 6.18 10.43
CA ASP A 164 0.04 5.63 11.50
C ASP A 164 0.85 6.77 12.16
N MET A 165 0.66 6.97 13.44
CA MET A 165 1.38 7.97 14.24
C MET A 165 2.25 7.24 15.25
N GLY A 166 3.50 7.66 15.39
CA GLY A 166 4.42 7.05 16.35
C GLY A 166 5.41 8.05 16.92
N ILE A 167 5.70 7.92 18.21
CA ILE A 167 6.83 8.59 18.87
C ILE A 167 7.94 7.55 18.96
N VAL A 168 9.04 7.82 18.26
CA VAL A 168 10.22 6.94 18.20
C VAL A 168 11.34 7.52 19.04
N SER A 169 11.95 6.69 19.89
CA SER A 169 13.10 7.05 20.73
C SER A 169 13.90 5.78 21.03
N LEU A 170 15.22 5.90 21.12
CA LEU A 170 16.13 4.78 21.45
C LEU A 170 15.92 3.53 20.57
N GLY A 171 15.56 3.74 19.30
CA GLY A 171 15.39 2.69 18.30
C GLY A 171 14.04 1.97 18.35
N GLY A 172 13.09 2.37 19.20
CA GLY A 172 11.78 1.76 19.34
C GLY A 172 10.62 2.74 19.43
N ILE A 173 9.41 2.22 19.34
CA ILE A 173 8.18 2.99 19.56
C ILE A 173 7.95 3.17 21.06
N VAL A 174 7.77 4.42 21.48
CA VAL A 174 7.42 4.81 22.85
C VAL A 174 5.91 4.85 23.02
N ASP A 175 5.23 5.43 22.03
CA ASP A 175 3.77 5.48 21.97
C ASP A 175 3.34 5.54 20.49
N SER A 176 2.18 4.98 20.19
CA SER A 176 1.69 4.96 18.81
C SER A 176 0.18 4.89 18.74
N LYS A 177 -0.35 5.34 17.61
CA LYS A 177 -1.77 5.24 17.28
C LYS A 177 -1.95 5.06 15.79
N THR A 178 -2.80 4.11 15.40
CA THR A 178 -3.28 3.93 14.02
C THR A 178 -4.73 4.35 13.91
N ILE A 179 -5.04 5.12 12.89
CA ILE A 179 -6.41 5.48 12.50
C ILE A 179 -6.71 4.76 11.20
N ARG A 180 -7.83 4.05 11.14
CA ARG A 180 -8.35 3.39 9.92
C ARG A 180 -9.07 4.43 9.06
N PHE A 181 -8.31 5.32 8.51
CA PHE A 181 -8.72 6.40 7.62
C PHE A 181 -7.54 6.79 6.76
N GLY A 182 -7.75 7.11 5.49
CA GLY A 182 -6.66 7.50 4.61
C GLY A 182 -7.14 8.11 3.30
N GLY A 183 -6.25 8.15 2.32
CA GLY A 183 -6.53 8.72 1.01
C GLY A 183 -7.75 8.12 0.30
N SER A 184 -8.01 6.82 0.51
CA SER A 184 -9.18 6.12 -0.05
C SER A 184 -10.51 6.63 0.52
N ASP A 185 -10.54 7.02 1.80
CA ASP A 185 -11.75 7.55 2.43
C ASP A 185 -12.06 8.94 1.92
N ILE A 186 -11.01 9.75 1.66
CA ILE A 186 -11.15 11.04 0.99
C ILE A 186 -11.71 10.85 -0.42
N ASN A 187 -11.18 9.89 -1.19
CA ASN A 187 -11.69 9.56 -2.52
C ASN A 187 -13.16 9.14 -2.48
N ASN A 188 -13.54 8.29 -1.56
CA ASN A 188 -14.92 7.85 -1.37
C ASN A 188 -15.86 9.01 -1.00
N ALA A 189 -15.39 9.98 -0.24
CA ALA A 189 -16.16 11.18 0.09
C ALA A 189 -16.32 12.08 -1.14
N LEU A 190 -15.25 12.27 -1.92
CA LEU A 190 -15.28 13.03 -3.17
C LEU A 190 -16.20 12.37 -4.22
N LEU A 191 -16.12 11.05 -4.40
CA LEU A 191 -17.02 10.31 -5.29
C LEU A 191 -18.50 10.54 -4.95
N ARG A 192 -18.83 10.47 -3.67
CA ARG A 192 -20.20 10.76 -3.20
C ARG A 192 -20.59 12.21 -3.50
N TYR A 193 -19.73 13.16 -3.18
CA TYR A 193 -19.98 14.57 -3.42
C TYR A 193 -20.20 14.87 -4.90
N VAL A 194 -19.33 14.37 -5.79
CA VAL A 194 -19.47 14.54 -7.24
C VAL A 194 -20.78 13.94 -7.74
N ARG A 195 -21.13 12.76 -7.28
CA ARG A 195 -22.39 12.08 -7.63
C ARG A 195 -23.62 12.89 -7.18
N GLU A 196 -23.63 13.38 -5.95
CA GLU A 196 -24.77 14.05 -5.34
C GLU A 196 -24.94 15.48 -5.87
N CYS A 197 -23.85 16.21 -6.07
CA CYS A 197 -23.91 17.62 -6.48
C CYS A 197 -23.98 17.80 -8.00
N PHE A 198 -23.35 16.93 -8.78
CA PHE A 198 -23.24 17.08 -10.23
C PHE A 198 -24.04 16.02 -11.01
N GLY A 199 -24.52 14.96 -10.36
CA GLY A 199 -25.28 13.88 -11.02
C GLY A 199 -24.47 13.06 -12.01
N VAL A 200 -23.13 13.01 -11.86
CA VAL A 200 -22.23 12.31 -12.77
C VAL A 200 -21.44 11.22 -12.04
N ILE A 201 -21.07 10.17 -12.78
CA ILE A 201 -20.16 9.13 -12.35
C ILE A 201 -18.80 9.40 -12.99
N VAL A 202 -17.76 9.40 -12.19
CA VAL A 202 -16.37 9.58 -12.61
C VAL A 202 -15.52 8.37 -12.20
N SER A 203 -14.37 8.19 -12.85
CA SER A 203 -13.42 7.14 -12.48
C SER A 203 -12.64 7.50 -11.22
N ASP A 204 -12.09 6.47 -10.55
CA ASP A 204 -11.23 6.65 -9.39
C ASP A 204 -9.98 7.49 -9.71
N GLU A 205 -9.46 7.43 -10.95
CA GLU A 205 -8.32 8.23 -11.40
C GLU A 205 -8.66 9.72 -11.41
N ILE A 206 -9.85 10.09 -11.94
CA ILE A 206 -10.30 11.48 -11.94
C ILE A 206 -10.45 11.99 -10.50
N ILE A 207 -10.99 11.18 -9.61
CA ILE A 207 -11.12 11.54 -8.19
C ILE A 207 -9.76 11.74 -7.53
N GLU A 208 -8.79 10.88 -7.82
CA GLU A 208 -7.42 11.02 -7.32
C GLU A 208 -6.78 12.32 -7.82
N ASP A 209 -6.96 12.64 -9.12
CA ASP A 209 -6.50 13.89 -9.72
C ASP A 209 -7.16 15.13 -9.10
N ILE A 210 -8.49 15.10 -8.88
CA ILE A 210 -9.20 16.17 -8.17
C ILE A 210 -8.59 16.37 -6.78
N LYS A 211 -8.44 15.30 -6.01
CA LYS A 211 -7.83 15.35 -4.66
C LYS A 211 -6.45 15.98 -4.67
N HIS A 212 -5.60 15.61 -5.63
CA HIS A 212 -4.24 16.13 -5.72
C HIS A 212 -4.17 17.58 -6.22
N THR A 213 -5.09 17.98 -7.08
CA THR A 213 -5.04 19.29 -7.72
C THR A 213 -5.68 20.39 -6.86
N VAL A 214 -6.84 20.10 -6.24
CA VAL A 214 -7.58 21.12 -5.47
C VAL A 214 -7.54 20.86 -3.96
N GLY A 215 -7.06 19.67 -3.53
CA GLY A 215 -6.97 19.34 -2.12
C GLY A 215 -5.91 20.16 -1.40
N THR A 216 -6.26 20.73 -0.26
CA THR A 216 -5.34 21.48 0.58
C THR A 216 -5.57 21.18 2.06
N ALA A 217 -4.49 21.15 2.85
CA ALA A 217 -4.56 21.00 4.30
C ALA A 217 -4.74 22.34 5.03
N MET A 218 -4.60 23.47 4.33
CA MET A 218 -4.78 24.81 4.85
C MET A 218 -5.87 25.52 4.07
N ALA A 219 -6.44 26.58 4.64
CA ALA A 219 -7.37 27.42 3.89
C ALA A 219 -6.68 27.92 2.61
N PRO A 220 -7.27 27.70 1.41
CA PRO A 220 -6.69 28.13 0.16
C PRO A 220 -6.61 29.67 0.13
N LEU A 221 -5.54 30.20 -0.45
CA LEU A 221 -5.38 31.64 -0.69
C LEU A 221 -6.26 32.11 -1.85
N GLU A 222 -6.55 31.20 -2.78
CA GLU A 222 -7.39 31.43 -3.96
C GLU A 222 -8.27 30.20 -4.15
N ASP A 223 -9.46 30.39 -4.74
CA ASP A 223 -10.34 29.28 -5.11
C ASP A 223 -9.69 28.46 -6.23
N ALA A 224 -9.55 27.19 -6.01
CA ALA A 224 -9.03 26.26 -7.02
C ALA A 224 -10.17 25.58 -7.76
N GLU A 225 -10.12 25.59 -9.10
CA GLU A 225 -11.10 24.96 -9.97
C GLU A 225 -10.47 23.76 -10.70
N TYR A 226 -11.25 22.70 -10.86
CA TYR A 226 -10.85 21.53 -11.64
C TYR A 226 -11.97 21.13 -12.60
N ALA A 227 -11.70 21.18 -13.90
CA ALA A 227 -12.64 20.74 -14.93
C ALA A 227 -12.47 19.23 -15.17
N PHE A 228 -13.57 18.48 -15.07
CA PHE A 228 -13.58 17.04 -15.31
C PHE A 228 -14.75 16.63 -16.19
N GLN A 229 -14.65 15.45 -16.78
CA GLN A 229 -15.73 14.80 -17.52
C GLN A 229 -16.20 13.57 -16.76
N GLY A 230 -17.48 13.33 -16.80
CA GLY A 230 -18.10 12.17 -16.16
C GLY A 230 -19.33 11.72 -16.90
N ARG A 231 -19.72 10.48 -16.70
CA ARG A 231 -20.92 9.90 -17.29
C ARG A 231 -22.16 10.36 -16.54
N ASP A 232 -23.07 11.01 -17.23
CA ASP A 232 -24.36 11.46 -16.68
C ASP A 232 -25.19 10.25 -16.20
N MET A 233 -25.71 10.35 -14.97
CA MET A 233 -26.45 9.26 -14.32
C MET A 233 -27.85 9.02 -14.93
N MET A 234 -28.46 10.05 -15.54
CA MET A 234 -29.83 9.99 -16.08
C MET A 234 -29.86 9.43 -17.50
N ASN A 235 -28.94 9.88 -18.36
CA ASN A 235 -28.95 9.54 -19.79
C ASN A 235 -27.77 8.63 -20.21
N GLY A 236 -26.78 8.44 -19.32
CA GLY A 236 -25.62 7.58 -19.56
C GLY A 236 -24.61 8.12 -20.58
N LEU A 237 -24.76 9.39 -21.02
CA LEU A 237 -23.82 10.05 -21.91
C LEU A 237 -22.65 10.67 -21.12
N GLY A 238 -21.49 10.78 -21.76
CA GLY A 238 -20.27 11.39 -21.20
C GLY A 238 -20.04 12.78 -21.78
#